data_61968975d457367e4834afd17e5668c6
#
_entry.id   61968975d457367e4834afd17e5668c6
#
_cell.length_a   1.000
_cell.length_b   1.000
_cell.length_c   1.000
_cell.angle_alpha   90.00
_cell.angle_beta   90.00
_cell.angle_gamma   90.00
#
_symmetry.space_group_name_H-M   'P 1'
#
loop_
_entity.id
_entity.type
_entity.pdbx_description
1 polymer ?
#
loop_
_entity_poly.entity_id
_entity_poly.type
_entity_poly.pdbx_seq_one_letter_code
_entity_poly.pdbx_strand_id
1 'polypeptide(L)'
;MSVALALAAMVHYVVPAMNKIRIAKYKIGQVVKHRLYPFRGVVFDIDPEFDNTEEWWESIPADARPSKDQPFYHLFAENAETEYIAYVSEQNLLPDTSDKPLRHPQVSEVFVQDDSGVYRPRNSQLN
;
A
#
# COMPACT_ATOMS: atom_id res chain seq x y z
N MET A 1 19.50 -22.48 8.45
CA MET A 1 19.25 -21.06 8.65
C MET A 1 17.88 -20.84 9.28
N SER A 2 17.81 -19.87 10.12
CA SER A 2 16.58 -19.57 10.81
C SER A 2 15.59 -18.81 9.91
N VAL A 3 14.39 -19.33 9.79
CA VAL A 3 13.31 -18.62 9.08
C VAL A 3 13.00 -17.30 9.79
N ALA A 4 13.05 -17.29 11.11
CA ALA A 4 12.78 -16.07 11.87
C ALA A 4 13.81 -14.97 11.56
N LEU A 5 15.08 -15.34 11.39
CA LEU A 5 16.10 -14.37 11.02
C LEU A 5 15.88 -13.81 9.62
N ALA A 6 15.49 -14.67 8.68
CA ALA A 6 15.19 -14.22 7.33
C ALA A 6 14.01 -13.26 7.32
N LEU A 7 12.96 -13.55 8.11
CA LEU A 7 11.81 -12.67 8.24
C LEU A 7 12.21 -11.31 8.80
N ALA A 8 13.03 -11.30 9.84
CA ALA A 8 13.47 -10.06 10.45
C ALA A 8 14.26 -9.19 9.48
N ALA A 9 15.04 -9.81 8.59
CA ALA A 9 15.84 -9.07 7.63
C ALA A 9 15.01 -8.53 6.47
N MET A 10 13.90 -9.19 6.12
CA MET A 10 13.11 -8.86 4.94
C MET A 10 11.90 -7.99 5.26
N VAL A 11 11.43 -8.05 6.48
CA VAL A 11 10.17 -7.41 6.85
C VAL A 11 10.35 -5.93 7.09
N HIS A 12 9.55 -5.12 6.40
CA HIS A 12 9.42 -3.70 6.66
C HIS A 12 8.24 -3.41 7.58
N TYR A 13 7.26 -4.30 7.60
CA TYR A 13 6.05 -4.11 8.36
C TYR A 13 5.41 -5.46 8.66
N VAL A 14 5.15 -5.72 9.94
CA VAL A 14 4.50 -6.94 10.40
C VAL A 14 3.15 -6.55 10.98
N VAL A 15 2.07 -7.09 10.44
CA VAL A 15 0.71 -6.79 10.89
C VAL A 15 0.09 -8.01 11.53
N PRO A 16 -0.35 -7.92 12.78
CA PRO A 16 -1.05 -9.03 13.43
C PRO A 16 -2.49 -9.12 12.91
N ALA A 17 -2.96 -10.35 12.73
CA ALA A 17 -4.33 -10.62 12.31
C ALA A 17 -4.80 -11.87 13.02
N MET A 18 -5.57 -11.68 14.09
CA MET A 18 -6.05 -12.78 14.93
C MET A 18 -4.87 -13.59 15.45
N ASN A 19 -4.72 -14.84 15.01
CA ASN A 19 -3.63 -15.72 15.42
C ASN A 19 -2.52 -15.79 14.37
N LYS A 20 -2.54 -14.89 13.37
CA LYS A 20 -1.58 -14.88 12.28
C LYS A 20 -0.71 -13.64 12.32
N ILE A 21 0.49 -13.79 11.80
CA ILE A 21 1.38 -12.66 11.53
C ILE A 21 1.51 -12.58 10.02
N ARG A 22 1.21 -11.41 9.45
CA ARG A 22 1.34 -11.15 8.03
C ARG A 22 2.57 -10.31 7.75
N ILE A 23 3.23 -10.60 6.65
CA ILE A 23 4.35 -9.80 6.17
C ILE A 23 3.86 -8.98 4.99
N ALA A 24 3.84 -7.67 5.15
CA ALA A 24 3.44 -6.77 4.09
C ALA A 24 4.63 -6.52 3.16
N LYS A 25 4.43 -6.74 1.88
CA LYS A 25 5.47 -6.56 0.87
C LYS A 25 5.83 -5.10 0.67
N TYR A 26 4.86 -4.20 0.83
CA TYR A 26 5.06 -2.77 0.67
C TYR A 26 4.89 -2.08 2.00
N LYS A 27 5.51 -0.91 2.16
CA LYS A 27 5.50 -0.17 3.41
C LYS A 27 4.79 1.16 3.25
N ILE A 28 4.40 1.75 4.38
CA ILE A 28 3.82 3.09 4.39
C ILE A 28 4.84 4.07 3.82
N GLY A 29 4.41 4.91 2.89
CA GLY A 29 5.27 5.86 2.20
C GLY A 29 5.82 5.33 0.88
N GLN A 30 5.63 4.07 0.56
CA GLN A 30 6.08 3.51 -0.70
C GLN A 30 5.10 3.83 -1.82
N VAL A 31 5.63 4.21 -2.98
CA VAL A 31 4.80 4.46 -4.16
C VAL A 31 4.65 3.16 -4.94
N VAL A 32 3.41 2.83 -5.24
CA VAL A 32 3.06 1.60 -5.96
C VAL A 32 2.13 1.93 -7.11
N LYS A 33 1.98 0.98 -8.02
CA LYS A 33 1.04 1.11 -9.14
C LYS A 33 0.22 -0.17 -9.26
N HIS A 34 -0.98 -0.04 -9.82
CA HIS A 34 -1.81 -1.21 -10.11
C HIS A 34 -1.21 -1.96 -11.30
N ARG A 35 -1.22 -3.29 -11.23
CA ARG A 35 -0.64 -4.10 -12.30
C ARG A 35 -1.51 -4.14 -13.57
N LEU A 36 -2.81 -3.84 -13.45
CA LEU A 36 -3.76 -3.90 -14.57
C LEU A 36 -4.30 -2.53 -14.95
N TYR A 37 -4.66 -1.70 -13.98
CA TYR A 37 -5.33 -0.43 -14.20
C TYR A 37 -4.35 0.72 -14.15
N PRO A 38 -4.62 1.83 -14.90
CA PRO A 38 -3.65 2.91 -15.04
C PRO A 38 -3.69 3.89 -13.87
N PHE A 39 -3.39 3.44 -12.67
CA PHE A 39 -3.28 4.32 -11.51
C PHE A 39 -2.10 3.93 -10.63
N ARG A 40 -1.68 4.89 -9.83
CA ARG A 40 -0.56 4.75 -8.89
C ARG A 40 -0.88 5.53 -7.63
N GLY A 41 -0.14 5.30 -6.58
CA GLY A 41 -0.36 6.02 -5.33
C GLY A 41 0.66 5.68 -4.28
N VAL A 42 0.59 6.40 -3.16
CA VAL A 42 1.45 6.14 -2.02
C VAL A 42 0.65 5.42 -0.93
N VAL A 43 1.27 4.41 -0.33
CA VAL A 43 0.65 3.63 0.74
C VAL A 43 0.58 4.50 2.00
N PHE A 44 -0.63 4.66 2.56
CA PHE A 44 -0.77 5.38 3.83
C PHE A 44 -1.32 4.53 4.96
N ASP A 45 -1.85 3.33 4.65
CA ASP A 45 -2.32 2.39 5.66
C ASP A 45 -2.31 0.98 5.09
N ILE A 46 -2.21 -0.01 5.96
CA ILE A 46 -2.10 -1.41 5.56
C ILE A 46 -3.00 -2.24 6.47
N ASP A 47 -3.87 -3.05 5.84
CA ASP A 47 -4.68 -4.04 6.54
C ASP A 47 -4.03 -5.41 6.38
N PRO A 48 -3.98 -6.23 7.44
CA PRO A 48 -3.34 -7.55 7.35
C PRO A 48 -4.08 -8.50 6.41
N GLU A 49 -5.38 -8.30 6.24
CA GLU A 49 -6.21 -9.05 5.31
C GLU A 49 -7.39 -8.16 4.93
N PHE A 50 -8.22 -8.65 4.00
CA PHE A 50 -9.36 -7.87 3.51
C PHE A 50 -10.23 -7.36 4.67
N ASP A 51 -10.49 -6.06 4.67
CA ASP A 51 -11.30 -5.40 5.71
C ASP A 51 -12.18 -4.34 5.06
N ASN A 52 -13.11 -4.79 4.24
CA ASN A 52 -14.10 -3.94 3.60
C ASN A 52 -15.37 -4.78 3.41
N THR A 53 -16.38 -4.23 2.73
CA THR A 53 -17.65 -4.94 2.59
C THR A 53 -17.61 -6.00 1.49
N GLU A 54 -18.46 -7.00 1.62
CA GLU A 54 -18.61 -8.03 0.60
C GLU A 54 -19.06 -7.41 -0.72
N GLU A 55 -19.94 -6.43 -0.66
CA GLU A 55 -20.43 -5.71 -1.85
C GLU A 55 -19.28 -5.03 -2.58
N TRP A 56 -18.37 -4.42 -1.82
CA TRP A 56 -17.20 -3.76 -2.41
C TRP A 56 -16.34 -4.79 -3.15
N TRP A 57 -16.09 -5.93 -2.50
CA TRP A 57 -15.24 -7.00 -3.08
C TRP A 57 -15.88 -7.57 -4.35
N GLU A 58 -17.19 -7.81 -4.32
CA GLU A 58 -17.91 -8.34 -5.47
C GLU A 58 -18.01 -7.34 -6.62
N SER A 59 -17.86 -6.05 -6.33
CA SER A 59 -17.86 -5.02 -7.36
C SER A 59 -16.57 -5.00 -8.19
N ILE A 60 -15.52 -5.65 -7.71
CA ILE A 60 -14.27 -5.75 -8.46
C ILE A 60 -14.49 -6.69 -9.65
N PRO A 61 -14.09 -6.28 -10.87
CA PRO A 61 -14.18 -7.17 -12.03
C PRO A 61 -13.50 -8.51 -11.76
N ALA A 62 -14.10 -9.58 -12.26
CA ALA A 62 -13.66 -10.94 -11.92
C ALA A 62 -12.18 -11.20 -12.23
N ASP A 63 -11.65 -10.60 -13.28
CA ASP A 63 -10.26 -10.76 -13.67
C ASP A 63 -9.26 -10.05 -12.74
N ALA A 64 -9.74 -9.09 -11.94
CA ALA A 64 -8.93 -8.38 -10.97
C ALA A 64 -9.30 -8.70 -9.54
N ARG A 65 -10.32 -9.53 -9.33
CA ARG A 65 -10.82 -9.84 -7.98
C ARG A 65 -9.83 -10.71 -7.24
N PRO A 66 -9.27 -10.21 -6.13
CA PRO A 66 -8.18 -10.90 -5.44
C PRO A 66 -8.67 -11.85 -4.36
N SER A 67 -7.75 -12.70 -3.88
CA SER A 67 -7.96 -13.41 -2.62
C SER A 67 -8.07 -12.41 -1.48
N LYS A 68 -8.95 -12.67 -0.53
CA LYS A 68 -9.09 -11.87 0.68
C LYS A 68 -7.99 -12.14 1.70
N ASP A 69 -7.29 -13.25 1.56
CA ASP A 69 -6.29 -13.74 2.52
C ASP A 69 -4.90 -13.23 2.16
N GLN A 70 -4.73 -11.91 2.19
CA GLN A 70 -3.47 -11.25 1.90
C GLN A 70 -3.55 -9.80 2.38
N PRO A 71 -2.42 -9.09 2.52
CA PRO A 71 -2.46 -7.67 2.87
C PRO A 71 -3.20 -6.84 1.82
N PHE A 72 -3.95 -5.85 2.29
CA PHE A 72 -4.59 -4.85 1.47
C PHE A 72 -4.06 -3.47 1.86
N TYR A 73 -3.96 -2.59 0.89
CA TYR A 73 -3.29 -1.30 1.04
C TYR A 73 -4.24 -0.16 0.74
N HIS A 74 -4.19 0.86 1.59
CA HIS A 74 -4.90 2.11 1.36
C HIS A 74 -3.93 3.09 0.70
N LEU A 75 -4.31 3.63 -0.44
CA LEU A 75 -3.44 4.50 -1.23
C LEU A 75 -4.05 5.88 -1.40
N PHE A 76 -3.21 6.91 -1.29
CA PHE A 76 -3.52 8.18 -1.92
C PHE A 76 -3.15 8.02 -3.39
N ALA A 77 -4.17 7.83 -4.22
CA ALA A 77 -4.01 7.37 -5.60
C ALA A 77 -4.34 8.46 -6.60
N GLU A 78 -3.83 8.26 -7.80
CA GLU A 78 -4.12 9.14 -8.93
C GLU A 78 -4.09 8.36 -10.23
N ASN A 79 -4.90 8.80 -11.18
CA ASN A 79 -4.77 8.41 -12.58
C ASN A 79 -4.49 9.67 -13.40
N ALA A 80 -4.60 9.58 -14.72
CA ALA A 80 -4.31 10.74 -15.59
C ALA A 80 -5.29 11.90 -15.37
N GLU A 81 -6.46 11.65 -14.81
CA GLU A 81 -7.53 12.63 -14.76
C GLU A 81 -7.88 13.12 -13.35
N THR A 82 -7.70 12.29 -12.33
CA THR A 82 -8.18 12.63 -10.99
C THR A 82 -7.36 11.95 -9.90
N GLU A 83 -7.61 12.38 -8.66
CA GLU A 83 -7.01 11.83 -7.45
C GLU A 83 -8.10 11.25 -6.57
N TYR A 84 -7.80 10.16 -5.86
CA TYR A 84 -8.78 9.47 -5.03
C TYR A 84 -8.08 8.55 -4.03
N ILE A 85 -8.86 7.95 -3.15
CA ILE A 85 -8.35 6.94 -2.23
C ILE A 85 -8.68 5.57 -2.82
N ALA A 86 -7.66 4.73 -2.95
CA ALA A 86 -7.82 3.38 -3.47
C ALA A 86 -7.54 2.34 -2.39
N TYR A 87 -8.21 1.21 -2.48
CA TYR A 87 -8.00 0.06 -1.60
C TYR A 87 -7.64 -1.13 -2.48
N VAL A 88 -6.41 -1.65 -2.34
CA VAL A 88 -5.87 -2.59 -3.32
C VAL A 88 -5.15 -3.74 -2.62
N SER A 89 -5.40 -4.95 -3.10
CA SER A 89 -4.72 -6.15 -2.63
C SER A 89 -3.25 -6.15 -3.03
N GLU A 90 -2.44 -6.79 -2.22
CA GLU A 90 -1.00 -6.91 -2.50
C GLU A 90 -0.71 -7.51 -3.87
N GLN A 91 -1.48 -8.55 -4.27
CA GLN A 91 -1.25 -9.23 -5.54
C GLN A 91 -1.46 -8.33 -6.75
N ASN A 92 -2.24 -7.26 -6.59
CA ASN A 92 -2.55 -6.35 -7.69
C ASN A 92 -1.65 -5.12 -7.73
N LEU A 93 -0.59 -5.10 -6.94
CA LEU A 93 0.33 -3.98 -6.87
C LEU A 93 1.72 -4.34 -7.35
N LEU A 94 2.39 -3.34 -7.89
CA LEU A 94 3.81 -3.39 -8.27
C LEU A 94 4.48 -2.12 -7.75
N PRO A 95 5.79 -2.15 -7.47
CA PRO A 95 6.49 -0.91 -7.14
C PRO A 95 6.41 0.07 -8.30
N ASP A 96 6.24 1.34 -7.98
CA ASP A 96 6.33 2.40 -8.99
C ASP A 96 7.74 3.00 -8.91
N THR A 97 8.49 2.87 -9.99
CA THR A 97 9.87 3.34 -10.07
C THR A 97 10.01 4.56 -10.97
N SER A 98 8.91 5.20 -11.34
CA SER A 98 8.94 6.31 -12.27
C SER A 98 9.52 7.60 -11.68
N ASP A 99 9.53 7.73 -10.37
CA ASP A 99 9.98 8.93 -9.64
C ASP A 99 9.15 10.18 -9.95
N LYS A 100 8.00 10.02 -10.60
CA LYS A 100 7.13 11.17 -10.87
C LYS A 100 6.45 11.63 -9.59
N PRO A 101 6.36 12.94 -9.36
CA PRO A 101 5.65 13.45 -8.19
C PRO A 101 4.19 13.04 -8.20
N LEU A 102 3.63 12.81 -7.01
CA LEU A 102 2.22 12.54 -6.83
C LEU A 102 1.47 13.86 -6.69
N ARG A 103 0.29 13.94 -7.31
CA ARG A 103 -0.55 15.15 -7.28
C ARG A 103 -1.60 15.13 -6.19
N HIS A 104 -1.86 13.97 -5.58
CA HIS A 104 -2.93 13.83 -4.59
C HIS A 104 -2.70 14.82 -3.44
N PRO A 105 -3.67 15.69 -3.13
CA PRO A 105 -3.46 16.77 -2.17
C PRO A 105 -3.16 16.30 -0.75
N GLN A 106 -3.64 15.12 -0.37
CA GLN A 106 -3.40 14.60 0.98
C GLN A 106 -1.99 14.06 1.18
N VAL A 107 -1.22 13.88 0.11
CA VAL A 107 0.15 13.38 0.25
C VAL A 107 0.98 14.32 1.11
N SER A 108 0.96 15.63 0.81
CA SER A 108 1.73 16.59 1.57
C SER A 108 1.19 16.83 2.98
N GLU A 109 -0.07 16.48 3.23
CA GLU A 109 -0.65 16.60 4.57
C GLU A 109 -0.16 15.48 5.49
N VAL A 110 0.10 14.31 4.94
CA VAL A 110 0.45 13.12 5.72
C VAL A 110 1.95 12.83 5.66
N PHE A 111 2.59 13.15 4.54
CA PHE A 111 3.97 12.79 4.28
C PHE A 111 4.86 14.00 4.07
N VAL A 112 6.14 13.83 4.39
CA VAL A 112 7.22 14.70 4.00
C VAL A 112 8.14 13.90 3.09
N GLN A 113 8.54 14.48 1.97
CA GLN A 113 9.49 13.85 1.06
C GLN A 113 10.90 14.25 1.49
N ASP A 114 11.76 13.25 1.71
CA ASP A 114 13.14 13.53 2.10
C ASP A 114 14.00 13.88 0.88
N ASP A 115 15.28 14.16 1.10
CA ASP A 115 16.18 14.60 0.03
C ASP A 115 16.36 13.56 -1.08
N SER A 116 16.13 12.28 -0.76
CA SER A 116 16.22 11.21 -1.74
C SER A 116 14.89 10.95 -2.45
N GLY A 117 13.84 11.68 -2.10
CA GLY A 117 12.52 11.53 -2.71
C GLY A 117 11.61 10.52 -2.01
N VAL A 118 12.02 10.00 -0.89
CA VAL A 118 11.23 9.01 -0.13
C VAL A 118 10.20 9.75 0.73
N TYR A 119 8.95 9.28 0.68
CA TYR A 119 7.87 9.82 1.50
C TYR A 119 7.92 9.21 2.90
N ARG A 120 7.95 10.08 3.90
CA ARG A 120 7.97 9.69 5.31
C ARG A 120 6.79 10.31 6.05
N PRO A 121 6.09 9.55 6.91
CA PRO A 121 4.97 10.10 7.66
C PRO A 121 5.39 11.29 8.52
N ARG A 122 4.61 12.35 8.48
CA ARG A 122 4.89 13.54 9.29
C ARG A 122 4.88 13.24 10.78
N ASN A 123 3.92 12.42 11.19
CA ASN A 123 3.75 12.12 12.61
C ASN A 123 4.92 11.36 13.22
N SER A 124 5.68 10.63 12.42
CA SER A 124 6.86 9.92 12.92
C SER A 124 7.93 10.86 13.41
N GLN A 125 7.88 12.13 13.03
CA GLN A 125 8.84 13.14 13.44
C GLN A 125 8.52 13.76 14.80
N LEU A 126 7.29 13.56 15.25
CA LEU A 126 6.81 14.14 16.51
C LEU A 126 7.08 13.24 17.69
N ASN A 127 7.44 12.02 17.43
CA ASN A 127 7.68 11.02 18.48
C ASN A 127 9.17 10.66 18.56
#